data_4eae1c96d2e5f098ab7f3e665dfac958
#
_entry.id   4eae1c96d2e5f098ab7f3e665dfac958
#
_cell.length_a   1.000
_cell.length_b   1.000
_cell.length_c   1.000
_cell.angle_alpha   90.00
_cell.angle_beta   90.00
_cell.angle_gamma   90.00
#
_symmetry.space_group_name_H-M   'P 1'
#
loop_
_entity.id
_entity.type
_entity.pdbx_description
1 polymer ?
#
loop_
_entity_poly.entity_id
_entity_poly.type
_entity_poly.pdbx_seq_one_letter_code
_entity_poly.pdbx_strand_id
1 'polypeptide(L)'
;MRTLALALTLVLSLSISVPARAAVDETNAHRLNALGLFLGTGSGYDLGGSATRLHGIIMLTRMLGEEDAALSFDGPCPFSDVAAGKPSAYTGYAFAQGYTTGVSATTFNPGGALSFKHYVTFLLRALGYDDGAGDFTFAASLDKASADCILQKQYALYRGDLVDLSVSALMTPLADGSATLAESLAKKGVFTWEEGRAQGLIGGGQEAYVHSSLRNTGAPKPEQSAS
;
A
#
# COMPACT_ATOMS: atom_id res chain seq x y z
N MET A 1 21.12 -31.24 71.03
CA MET A 1 21.61 -31.13 69.62
C MET A 1 20.39 -30.96 68.75
N ARG A 2 20.12 -29.78 68.26
CA ARG A 2 19.03 -29.49 67.36
C ARG A 2 19.64 -29.18 65.98
N THR A 3 19.43 -30.06 65.02
CA THR A 3 19.86 -29.92 63.63
C THR A 3 18.85 -29.06 62.90
N LEU A 4 19.30 -27.87 62.45
CA LEU A 4 18.52 -26.96 61.66
C LEU A 4 18.67 -27.37 60.20
N ALA A 5 17.60 -27.85 59.58
CA ALA A 5 17.55 -28.16 58.14
C ALA A 5 17.25 -26.89 57.37
N LEU A 6 18.20 -26.42 56.54
CA LEU A 6 18.07 -25.30 55.66
C LEU A 6 17.41 -25.78 54.35
N ALA A 7 16.13 -25.42 54.14
CA ALA A 7 15.46 -25.70 52.87
C ALA A 7 15.82 -24.58 51.85
N LEU A 8 16.62 -24.95 50.86
CA LEU A 8 16.98 -24.08 49.73
C LEU A 8 15.86 -24.14 48.67
N THR A 9 14.97 -23.16 48.68
CA THR A 9 13.94 -22.99 47.61
C THR A 9 14.59 -22.41 46.36
N LEU A 10 14.80 -23.24 45.36
CA LEU A 10 15.23 -22.86 44.02
C LEU A 10 14.06 -22.20 43.28
N VAL A 11 14.01 -20.86 43.20
CA VAL A 11 13.05 -20.11 42.35
C VAL A 11 13.54 -20.22 40.92
N LEU A 12 12.90 -21.09 40.12
CA LEU A 12 13.12 -21.19 38.69
C LEU A 12 12.39 -20.06 38.00
N SER A 13 13.07 -18.95 37.71
CA SER A 13 12.52 -17.85 36.92
C SER A 13 12.39 -18.32 35.46
N LEU A 14 11.16 -18.68 35.07
CA LEU A 14 10.81 -18.96 33.68
C LEU A 14 10.79 -17.63 32.91
N SER A 15 11.90 -17.31 32.25
CA SER A 15 11.98 -16.18 31.34
C SER A 15 11.14 -16.50 30.10
N ILE A 16 9.90 -16.01 30.04
CA ILE A 16 9.08 -16.06 28.83
C ILE A 16 9.72 -15.07 27.85
N SER A 17 10.53 -15.60 26.94
CA SER A 17 10.99 -14.82 25.78
C SER A 17 9.78 -14.53 24.90
N VAL A 18 9.22 -13.35 25.00
CA VAL A 18 8.30 -12.84 23.99
C VAL A 18 9.09 -12.73 22.70
N PRO A 19 8.73 -13.45 21.62
CA PRO A 19 9.45 -13.31 20.35
C PRO A 19 9.42 -11.85 19.96
N ALA A 20 10.60 -11.23 19.80
CA ALA A 20 10.70 -9.90 19.26
C ALA A 20 9.99 -9.90 17.91
N ARG A 21 8.89 -9.10 17.78
CA ARG A 21 8.23 -8.89 16.50
C ARG A 21 9.33 -8.43 15.54
N ALA A 22 9.52 -9.16 14.44
CA ALA A 22 10.48 -8.77 13.42
C ALA A 22 10.24 -7.28 13.09
N ALA A 23 11.31 -6.49 13.07
CA ALA A 23 11.22 -5.09 12.73
C ALA A 23 10.49 -4.99 11.37
N VAL A 24 9.47 -4.15 11.31
CA VAL A 24 8.73 -3.91 10.05
C VAL A 24 9.72 -3.22 9.11
N ASP A 25 9.83 -3.72 7.88
CA ASP A 25 10.67 -3.09 6.87
C ASP A 25 10.05 -1.75 6.46
N GLU A 26 10.75 -0.66 6.75
CA GLU A 26 10.32 0.70 6.44
C GLU A 26 10.91 1.25 5.13
N THR A 27 11.67 0.44 4.39
CA THR A 27 12.39 0.86 3.17
C THR A 27 11.45 1.53 2.17
N ASN A 28 10.32 0.90 1.85
CA ASN A 28 9.36 1.46 0.91
C ASN A 28 8.65 2.70 1.46
N ALA A 29 8.40 2.76 2.77
CA ALA A 29 7.84 3.95 3.41
C ALA A 29 8.80 5.14 3.31
N HIS A 30 10.10 4.92 3.55
CA HIS A 30 11.14 5.96 3.36
C HIS A 30 11.23 6.43 1.91
N ARG A 31 11.16 5.52 0.93
CA ARG A 31 11.17 5.87 -0.49
C ARG A 31 10.01 6.80 -0.87
N LEU A 32 8.79 6.44 -0.48
CA LEU A 32 7.61 7.26 -0.75
C LEU A 32 7.62 8.58 0.05
N ASN A 33 8.09 8.55 1.30
CA ASN A 33 8.21 9.76 2.13
C ASN A 33 9.22 10.76 1.54
N ALA A 34 10.35 10.29 1.03
CA ALA A 34 11.36 11.15 0.39
C ALA A 34 10.81 11.89 -0.85
N LEU A 35 9.78 11.35 -1.48
CA LEU A 35 9.08 11.98 -2.63
C LEU A 35 7.82 12.76 -2.21
N GLY A 36 7.50 12.85 -0.91
CA GLY A 36 6.27 13.47 -0.41
C GLY A 36 4.99 12.66 -0.67
N LEU A 37 5.11 11.43 -1.17
CA LEU A 37 3.96 10.59 -1.54
C LEU A 37 3.37 9.81 -0.36
N PHE A 38 4.07 9.76 0.77
CA PHE A 38 3.60 9.14 2.01
C PHE A 38 4.12 9.92 3.22
N LEU A 39 3.23 10.45 4.06
CA LEU A 39 3.62 11.34 5.16
C LEU A 39 3.77 10.61 6.51
N GLY A 40 3.29 9.38 6.63
CA GLY A 40 3.29 8.68 7.92
C GLY A 40 2.34 9.31 8.95
N THR A 41 2.75 9.27 10.20
CA THR A 41 2.07 9.86 11.36
C THR A 41 3.06 10.74 12.12
N GLY A 42 2.61 11.53 13.08
CA GLY A 42 3.52 12.35 13.91
C GLY A 42 4.54 11.57 14.75
N SER A 43 4.40 10.23 14.85
CA SER A 43 5.26 9.34 15.61
C SER A 43 5.94 8.25 14.75
N GLY A 44 5.99 8.41 13.43
CA GLY A 44 6.56 7.45 12.48
C GLY A 44 5.55 7.01 11.43
N TYR A 45 5.76 5.85 10.80
CA TYR A 45 4.94 5.40 9.66
C TYR A 45 3.71 4.59 10.08
N ASP A 46 3.70 4.02 11.29
CA ASP A 46 2.62 3.15 11.78
C ASP A 46 2.24 2.04 10.78
N LEU A 47 3.24 1.38 10.20
CA LEU A 47 3.05 0.37 9.15
C LEU A 47 2.26 -0.85 9.62
N GLY A 48 2.26 -1.14 10.94
CA GLY A 48 1.47 -2.19 11.56
C GLY A 48 0.02 -1.80 11.86
N GLY A 49 -0.35 -0.56 11.63
CA GLY A 49 -1.72 -0.07 11.86
C GLY A 49 -2.69 -0.58 10.79
N SER A 50 -3.97 -0.76 11.17
CA SER A 50 -5.02 -1.18 10.25
C SER A 50 -5.30 -0.09 9.21
N ALA A 51 -5.58 -0.50 7.96
CA ALA A 51 -5.97 0.40 6.90
C ALA A 51 -7.50 0.41 6.72
N THR A 52 -8.09 1.60 6.63
CA THR A 52 -9.50 1.79 6.27
C THR A 52 -9.63 2.14 4.79
N ARG A 53 -10.84 2.06 4.25
CA ARG A 53 -11.11 2.45 2.86
C ARG A 53 -10.78 3.92 2.59
N LEU A 54 -11.05 4.81 3.56
CA LEU A 54 -10.66 6.22 3.44
C LEU A 54 -9.13 6.38 3.44
N HIS A 55 -8.40 5.62 4.26
CA HIS A 55 -6.92 5.62 4.20
C HIS A 55 -6.40 5.21 2.82
N GLY A 56 -7.04 4.24 2.16
CA GLY A 56 -6.70 3.83 0.80
C GLY A 56 -6.84 4.96 -0.22
N ILE A 57 -7.93 5.73 -0.17
CA ILE A 57 -8.13 6.88 -1.07
C ILE A 57 -7.13 8.01 -0.78
N ILE A 58 -6.91 8.33 0.49
CA ILE A 58 -5.91 9.35 0.87
C ILE A 58 -4.51 8.95 0.39
N MET A 59 -4.14 7.68 0.58
CA MET A 59 -2.85 7.17 0.11
C MET A 59 -2.75 7.25 -1.42
N LEU A 60 -3.80 6.86 -2.14
CA LEU A 60 -3.84 6.92 -3.60
C LEU A 60 -3.67 8.35 -4.12
N THR A 61 -4.47 9.30 -3.62
CA THR A 61 -4.41 10.71 -4.07
C THR A 61 -3.05 11.35 -3.78
N ARG A 62 -2.43 11.04 -2.64
CA ARG A 62 -1.06 11.47 -2.34
C ARG A 62 -0.05 10.89 -3.29
N MET A 63 -0.09 9.58 -3.49
CA MET A 63 0.80 8.87 -4.42
C MET A 63 0.73 9.46 -5.83
N LEU A 64 -0.46 9.87 -6.27
CA LEU A 64 -0.66 10.49 -7.57
C LEU A 64 -0.27 11.98 -7.64
N GLY A 65 0.11 12.60 -6.50
CA GLY A 65 0.38 14.04 -6.40
C GLY A 65 -0.87 14.89 -6.50
N GLU A 66 -2.03 14.34 -6.20
CA GLU A 66 -3.35 14.95 -6.38
C GLU A 66 -4.01 15.36 -5.05
N GLU A 67 -3.26 15.35 -3.92
CA GLU A 67 -3.84 15.66 -2.61
C GLU A 67 -4.41 17.08 -2.54
N ASP A 68 -3.71 18.09 -3.07
CA ASP A 68 -4.17 19.46 -3.07
C ASP A 68 -5.43 19.63 -3.93
N ALA A 69 -5.49 18.97 -5.08
CA ALA A 69 -6.67 18.94 -5.93
C ALA A 69 -7.86 18.27 -5.21
N ALA A 70 -7.61 17.16 -4.51
CA ALA A 70 -8.64 16.47 -3.74
C ALA A 70 -9.15 17.32 -2.57
N LEU A 71 -8.26 17.99 -1.83
CA LEU A 71 -8.65 18.86 -0.72
C LEU A 71 -9.38 20.13 -1.14
N SER A 72 -9.12 20.62 -2.37
CA SER A 72 -9.77 21.77 -2.97
C SER A 72 -11.02 21.42 -3.78
N PHE A 73 -11.39 20.12 -3.83
CA PHE A 73 -12.53 19.66 -4.61
C PHE A 73 -13.86 20.13 -3.99
N ASP A 74 -14.61 20.89 -4.75
CA ASP A 74 -15.91 21.47 -4.40
C ASP A 74 -17.10 20.78 -5.11
N GLY A 75 -16.80 19.76 -5.92
CA GLY A 75 -17.81 18.96 -6.60
C GLY A 75 -18.59 18.03 -5.64
N PRO A 76 -19.67 17.39 -6.14
CA PRO A 76 -20.52 16.55 -5.32
C PRO A 76 -19.80 15.27 -4.87
N CYS A 77 -19.98 14.91 -3.59
CA CYS A 77 -19.67 13.58 -3.09
C CYS A 77 -21.00 12.78 -3.08
N PRO A 78 -21.10 11.67 -3.85
CA PRO A 78 -22.35 10.91 -3.93
C PRO A 78 -22.61 10.05 -2.68
N PHE A 79 -21.65 9.95 -1.76
CA PHE A 79 -21.70 9.01 -0.64
C PHE A 79 -22.26 9.66 0.62
N SER A 80 -23.46 9.22 1.03
CA SER A 80 -24.17 9.77 2.18
C SER A 80 -23.60 9.37 3.54
N ASP A 81 -22.77 8.34 3.58
CA ASP A 81 -22.10 7.82 4.78
C ASP A 81 -20.70 8.45 5.02
N VAL A 82 -20.31 9.41 4.22
CA VAL A 82 -19.03 10.11 4.35
C VAL A 82 -19.24 11.44 5.05
N ALA A 83 -18.47 11.69 6.11
CA ALA A 83 -18.52 12.95 6.85
C ALA A 83 -18.12 14.14 5.94
N ALA A 84 -18.79 15.27 6.14
CA ALA A 84 -18.46 16.51 5.45
C ALA A 84 -17.02 16.98 5.74
N GLY A 85 -16.48 17.82 4.86
CA GLY A 85 -15.12 18.34 4.95
C GLY A 85 -14.10 17.45 4.25
N LYS A 86 -12.91 17.27 4.82
CA LYS A 86 -11.83 16.53 4.16
C LYS A 86 -12.23 15.13 3.69
N PRO A 87 -12.95 14.28 4.48
CA PRO A 87 -13.37 12.97 3.99
C PRO A 87 -14.19 13.04 2.71
N SER A 88 -15.20 13.95 2.65
CA SER A 88 -16.03 14.09 1.45
C SER A 88 -15.27 14.70 0.26
N ALA A 89 -14.29 15.58 0.51
CA ALA A 89 -13.44 16.13 -0.53
C ALA A 89 -12.60 15.03 -1.20
N TYR A 90 -11.89 14.21 -0.40
CA TYR A 90 -11.12 13.07 -0.93
C TYR A 90 -11.99 12.05 -1.68
N THR A 91 -13.12 11.65 -1.11
CA THR A 91 -13.96 10.61 -1.72
C THR A 91 -14.75 11.12 -2.91
N GLY A 92 -15.21 12.37 -2.88
CA GLY A 92 -15.87 13.04 -4.01
C GLY A 92 -14.88 13.20 -5.18
N TYR A 93 -13.68 13.68 -4.91
CA TYR A 93 -12.61 13.77 -5.90
C TYR A 93 -12.29 12.40 -6.52
N ALA A 94 -12.05 11.39 -5.68
CA ALA A 94 -11.74 10.05 -6.16
C ALA A 94 -12.87 9.43 -6.99
N PHE A 95 -14.13 9.76 -6.67
CA PHE A 95 -15.27 9.36 -7.49
C PHE A 95 -15.27 10.08 -8.83
N ALA A 96 -15.05 11.39 -8.84
CA ALA A 96 -15.00 12.20 -10.06
C ALA A 96 -13.87 11.78 -11.01
N GLN A 97 -12.72 11.32 -10.45
CA GLN A 97 -11.59 10.78 -11.21
C GLN A 97 -11.78 9.31 -11.62
N GLY A 98 -12.87 8.65 -11.21
CA GLY A 98 -13.10 7.27 -11.52
C GLY A 98 -12.28 6.26 -10.68
N TYR A 99 -11.53 6.71 -9.66
CA TYR A 99 -10.73 5.80 -8.81
C TYR A 99 -11.60 4.90 -7.94
N THR A 100 -12.81 5.33 -7.61
CA THR A 100 -13.77 4.55 -6.84
C THR A 100 -15.19 4.74 -7.34
N THR A 101 -15.98 3.68 -7.23
CA THR A 101 -17.45 3.70 -7.48
C THR A 101 -18.23 3.53 -6.16
N GLY A 102 -17.54 3.54 -5.00
CA GLY A 102 -18.13 3.20 -3.71
C GLY A 102 -18.28 1.69 -3.50
N VAL A 103 -18.99 1.29 -2.45
CA VAL A 103 -19.51 -0.06 -2.24
C VAL A 103 -20.93 -0.18 -2.79
N SER A 104 -21.60 0.95 -2.99
CA SER A 104 -22.84 1.14 -3.73
C SER A 104 -22.85 2.56 -4.31
N ALA A 105 -23.89 2.89 -5.09
CA ALA A 105 -24.05 4.23 -5.67
C ALA A 105 -24.04 5.38 -4.64
N THR A 106 -24.42 5.12 -3.40
CA THR A 106 -24.54 6.13 -2.35
C THR A 106 -23.75 5.82 -1.08
N THR A 107 -22.96 4.74 -1.07
CA THR A 107 -22.22 4.28 0.12
C THR A 107 -20.76 4.04 -0.23
N PHE A 108 -19.84 4.64 0.53
CA PHE A 108 -18.40 4.45 0.41
C PHE A 108 -17.84 3.50 1.47
N ASN A 109 -18.40 3.50 2.69
CA ASN A 109 -17.90 2.81 3.88
C ASN A 109 -16.50 3.28 4.32
N PRO A 110 -16.30 4.57 4.67
CA PRO A 110 -14.98 5.17 4.90
C PRO A 110 -14.20 4.52 6.03
N GLY A 111 -14.89 4.11 7.11
CA GLY A 111 -14.31 3.43 8.28
C GLY A 111 -14.16 1.92 8.12
N GLY A 112 -14.71 1.34 7.07
CA GLY A 112 -14.62 -0.10 6.80
C GLY A 112 -13.18 -0.54 6.55
N ALA A 113 -12.84 -1.76 6.99
CA ALA A 113 -11.52 -2.33 6.72
C ALA A 113 -11.27 -2.37 5.20
N LEU A 114 -10.12 -1.84 4.78
CA LEU A 114 -9.72 -1.92 3.39
C LEU A 114 -9.26 -3.34 3.08
N SER A 115 -9.88 -3.98 2.12
CA SER A 115 -9.38 -5.26 1.63
C SER A 115 -8.30 -5.05 0.56
N PHE A 116 -7.44 -6.04 0.41
CA PHE A 116 -6.42 -6.09 -0.62
C PHE A 116 -7.03 -5.86 -2.03
N LYS A 117 -8.14 -6.56 -2.32
CA LYS A 117 -8.87 -6.44 -3.58
C LYS A 117 -9.36 -5.01 -3.85
N HIS A 118 -9.87 -4.30 -2.84
CA HIS A 118 -10.31 -2.92 -3.01
C HIS A 118 -9.16 -1.98 -3.35
N TYR A 119 -8.02 -2.10 -2.65
CA TYR A 119 -6.88 -1.23 -2.91
C TYR A 119 -6.26 -1.50 -4.28
N VAL A 120 -6.10 -2.76 -4.65
CA VAL A 120 -5.65 -3.15 -5.99
C VAL A 120 -6.59 -2.61 -7.08
N THR A 121 -7.91 -2.64 -6.87
CA THR A 121 -8.86 -2.03 -7.80
C THR A 121 -8.63 -0.52 -7.96
N PHE A 122 -8.36 0.19 -6.87
CA PHE A 122 -8.03 1.63 -6.96
C PHE A 122 -6.74 1.86 -7.75
N LEU A 123 -5.71 1.03 -7.51
CA LEU A 123 -4.44 1.11 -8.23
C LEU A 123 -4.58 0.79 -9.73
N LEU A 124 -5.36 -0.23 -10.10
CA LEU A 124 -5.61 -0.56 -11.51
C LEU A 124 -6.29 0.61 -12.24
N ARG A 125 -7.28 1.24 -11.62
CA ARG A 125 -7.91 2.43 -12.19
C ARG A 125 -6.94 3.62 -12.31
N ALA A 126 -6.07 3.82 -11.32
CA ALA A 126 -5.02 4.84 -11.38
C ALA A 126 -3.95 4.56 -12.46
N LEU A 127 -3.75 3.29 -12.81
CA LEU A 127 -2.92 2.87 -13.95
C LEU A 127 -3.63 3.06 -15.30
N GLY A 128 -4.90 3.47 -15.31
CA GLY A 128 -5.67 3.73 -16.52
C GLY A 128 -6.51 2.55 -17.02
N TYR A 129 -6.62 1.46 -16.25
CA TYR A 129 -7.56 0.39 -16.57
C TYR A 129 -8.98 0.78 -16.16
N ASP A 130 -9.95 0.45 -17.02
CA ASP A 130 -11.39 0.75 -16.82
C ASP A 130 -12.20 -0.54 -16.70
N ASP A 131 -12.69 -0.87 -15.50
CA ASP A 131 -13.58 -2.01 -15.27
C ASP A 131 -14.98 -1.80 -15.86
N GLY A 132 -15.40 -0.56 -16.10
CA GLY A 132 -16.62 -0.23 -16.84
C GLY A 132 -16.49 -0.51 -18.34
N ALA A 133 -15.31 -0.34 -18.93
CA ALA A 133 -15.00 -0.69 -20.32
C ALA A 133 -14.68 -2.19 -20.50
N GLY A 134 -14.49 -2.93 -19.41
CA GLY A 134 -14.25 -4.37 -19.44
C GLY A 134 -12.80 -4.80 -19.41
N ASP A 135 -11.85 -3.90 -19.08
CA ASP A 135 -10.42 -4.24 -18.95
C ASP A 135 -10.17 -5.28 -17.84
N PHE A 136 -11.00 -5.23 -16.80
CA PHE A 136 -11.03 -6.21 -15.71
C PHE A 136 -12.39 -6.18 -15.01
N THR A 137 -12.62 -7.11 -14.09
CA THR A 137 -13.76 -7.05 -13.16
C THR A 137 -13.26 -6.97 -11.73
N PHE A 138 -14.07 -6.43 -10.81
CA PHE A 138 -13.71 -6.43 -9.39
C PHE A 138 -13.39 -7.85 -8.89
N ALA A 139 -14.10 -8.87 -9.37
CA ALA A 139 -13.84 -10.27 -9.01
C ALA A 139 -12.44 -10.72 -9.42
N ALA A 140 -12.00 -10.34 -10.64
CA ALA A 140 -10.72 -10.72 -11.24
C ALA A 140 -9.61 -9.66 -11.09
N SER A 141 -9.81 -8.63 -10.26
CA SER A 141 -8.82 -7.55 -10.09
C SER A 141 -7.46 -8.04 -9.59
N LEU A 142 -7.44 -9.09 -8.76
CA LEU A 142 -6.19 -9.68 -8.28
C LEU A 142 -5.45 -10.46 -9.37
N ASP A 143 -6.18 -11.16 -10.24
CA ASP A 143 -5.58 -11.88 -11.37
C ASP A 143 -4.98 -10.89 -12.37
N LYS A 144 -5.69 -9.78 -12.64
CA LYS A 144 -5.20 -8.68 -13.47
C LYS A 144 -3.93 -8.07 -12.86
N ALA A 145 -3.96 -7.72 -11.58
CA ALA A 145 -2.81 -7.15 -10.87
C ALA A 145 -1.61 -8.11 -10.83
N SER A 146 -1.86 -9.42 -10.75
CA SER A 146 -0.81 -10.45 -10.80
C SER A 146 -0.14 -10.50 -12.16
N ALA A 147 -0.93 -10.43 -13.23
CA ALA A 147 -0.41 -10.39 -14.59
C ALA A 147 0.43 -9.12 -14.85
N ASP A 148 0.06 -8.00 -14.20
CA ASP A 148 0.76 -6.72 -14.30
C ASP A 148 1.88 -6.54 -13.23
N CYS A 149 2.28 -7.62 -12.55
CA CYS A 149 3.34 -7.64 -11.54
C CYS A 149 3.08 -6.84 -10.25
N ILE A 150 1.83 -6.52 -9.93
CA ILE A 150 1.46 -5.98 -8.63
C ILE A 150 1.38 -7.14 -7.63
N LEU A 151 2.22 -7.13 -6.58
CA LEU A 151 2.34 -8.24 -5.62
C LEU A 151 1.04 -8.53 -4.86
N GLN A 152 0.79 -9.81 -4.60
CA GLN A 152 -0.41 -10.29 -3.92
C GLN A 152 -0.13 -10.70 -2.47
N LYS A 153 -0.94 -10.18 -1.53
CA LYS A 153 -1.16 -10.74 -0.20
C LYS A 153 -2.67 -10.88 0.04
N GLN A 154 -3.11 -12.02 0.55
CA GLN A 154 -4.55 -12.31 0.72
C GLN A 154 -5.10 -12.01 2.12
N TYR A 155 -4.41 -11.25 2.97
CA TYR A 155 -4.78 -10.99 4.37
C TYR A 155 -5.31 -9.57 4.58
N ALA A 156 -5.75 -9.28 5.80
CA ALA A 156 -6.14 -7.93 6.17
C ALA A 156 -5.01 -6.93 5.87
N LEU A 157 -5.34 -5.83 5.18
CA LEU A 157 -4.36 -4.82 4.81
C LEU A 157 -3.97 -3.98 6.02
N TYR A 158 -2.67 -3.99 6.28
CA TYR A 158 -2.02 -3.01 7.14
C TYR A 158 -1.53 -1.82 6.33
N ARG A 159 -1.20 -0.72 6.98
CA ARG A 159 -0.67 0.47 6.32
C ARG A 159 0.62 0.19 5.54
N GLY A 160 1.47 -0.72 6.04
CA GLY A 160 2.66 -1.18 5.32
C GLY A 160 2.35 -1.87 4.00
N ASP A 161 1.28 -2.66 3.94
CA ASP A 161 0.87 -3.31 2.68
C ASP A 161 0.39 -2.28 1.64
N LEU A 162 -0.25 -1.17 2.08
CA LEU A 162 -0.59 -0.06 1.17
C LEU A 162 0.67 0.56 0.56
N VAL A 163 1.70 0.77 1.38
CA VAL A 163 2.99 1.32 0.94
C VAL A 163 3.64 0.41 -0.09
N ASP A 164 3.73 -0.89 0.20
CA ASP A 164 4.34 -1.88 -0.70
C ASP A 164 3.59 -1.98 -2.05
N LEU A 165 2.26 -2.02 -2.00
CA LEU A 165 1.43 -2.03 -3.20
C LEU A 165 1.56 -0.74 -4.02
N SER A 166 1.67 0.41 -3.35
CA SER A 166 1.88 1.70 -4.00
C SER A 166 3.22 1.75 -4.74
N VAL A 167 4.30 1.26 -4.11
CA VAL A 167 5.60 1.16 -4.77
C VAL A 167 5.53 0.23 -5.98
N SER A 168 4.87 -0.93 -5.85
CA SER A 168 4.66 -1.83 -6.99
C SER A 168 3.91 -1.15 -8.13
N ALA A 169 2.82 -0.44 -7.83
CA ALA A 169 2.05 0.27 -8.84
C ALA A 169 2.85 1.38 -9.53
N LEU A 170 3.69 2.13 -8.78
CA LEU A 170 4.57 3.15 -9.35
C LEU A 170 5.53 2.58 -10.40
N MET A 171 6.00 1.36 -10.21
CA MET A 171 6.90 0.67 -11.13
C MET A 171 6.17 -0.09 -12.25
N THR A 172 4.84 -0.12 -12.24
CA THR A 172 4.03 -0.82 -13.23
C THR A 172 3.75 0.10 -14.43
N PRO A 173 3.78 -0.42 -15.68
CA PRO A 173 3.36 0.33 -16.85
C PRO A 173 1.88 0.76 -16.77
N LEU A 174 1.58 1.93 -17.32
CA LEU A 174 0.21 2.37 -17.56
C LEU A 174 -0.51 1.40 -18.51
N ALA A 175 -1.83 1.39 -18.48
CA ALA A 175 -2.65 0.50 -19.31
C ALA A 175 -2.38 0.64 -20.82
N ASP A 176 -1.98 1.85 -21.26
CA ASP A 176 -1.61 2.14 -22.65
C ASP A 176 -0.14 1.78 -22.99
N GLY A 177 0.63 1.30 -22.03
CA GLY A 177 2.03 0.92 -22.19
C GLY A 177 3.01 2.08 -22.47
N SER A 178 2.57 3.33 -22.34
CA SER A 178 3.37 4.52 -22.71
C SER A 178 4.56 4.76 -21.79
N ALA A 179 4.43 4.45 -20.50
CA ALA A 179 5.44 4.66 -19.47
C ALA A 179 5.03 3.91 -18.18
N THR A 180 5.93 3.81 -17.20
CA THR A 180 5.50 3.43 -15.84
C THR A 180 4.72 4.56 -15.17
N LEU A 181 3.94 4.24 -14.13
CA LEU A 181 3.24 5.27 -13.36
C LEU A 181 4.23 6.29 -12.79
N ALA A 182 5.38 5.86 -12.24
CA ALA A 182 6.41 6.76 -11.72
C ALA A 182 6.96 7.71 -12.79
N GLU A 183 7.24 7.22 -14.00
CA GLU A 183 7.69 8.04 -15.11
C GLU A 183 6.63 9.06 -15.54
N SER A 184 5.36 8.65 -15.57
CA SER A 184 4.23 9.54 -15.84
C SER A 184 4.11 10.64 -14.79
N LEU A 185 4.26 10.32 -13.50
CA LEU A 185 4.22 11.29 -12.40
C LEU A 185 5.41 12.25 -12.43
N ALA A 186 6.62 11.77 -12.74
CA ALA A 186 7.79 12.63 -12.95
C ALA A 186 7.59 13.59 -14.13
N LYS A 187 7.00 13.12 -15.23
CA LYS A 187 6.64 13.95 -16.39
C LYS A 187 5.60 15.01 -16.02
N LYS A 188 4.66 14.72 -15.12
CA LYS A 188 3.68 15.67 -14.58
C LYS A 188 4.29 16.64 -13.55
N GLY A 189 5.52 16.42 -13.09
CA GLY A 189 6.20 17.27 -12.11
C GLY A 189 5.82 16.99 -10.66
N VAL A 190 5.25 15.83 -10.35
CA VAL A 190 4.95 15.42 -8.96
C VAL A 190 6.24 15.25 -8.16
N PHE A 191 7.29 14.74 -8.80
CA PHE A 191 8.67 14.71 -8.33
C PHE A 191 9.60 14.75 -9.56
N THR A 192 10.87 15.02 -9.36
CA THR A 192 11.84 15.07 -10.48
C THR A 192 12.27 13.68 -10.92
N TRP A 193 12.76 13.56 -12.15
CA TRP A 193 13.36 12.32 -12.67
C TRP A 193 14.56 11.85 -11.83
N GLU A 194 15.32 12.80 -11.28
CA GLU A 194 16.48 12.50 -10.43
C GLU A 194 16.03 11.89 -9.10
N GLU A 195 15.03 12.50 -8.44
CA GLU A 195 14.44 11.97 -7.21
C GLU A 195 13.83 10.58 -7.43
N GLY A 196 13.08 10.38 -8.51
CA GLY A 196 12.52 9.07 -8.84
C GLY A 196 13.58 7.98 -9.04
N ARG A 197 14.72 8.31 -9.69
CA ARG A 197 15.86 7.39 -9.83
C ARG A 197 16.55 7.15 -8.50
N ALA A 198 16.77 8.18 -7.69
CA ALA A 198 17.40 8.06 -6.38
C ALA A 198 16.61 7.12 -5.46
N GLN A 199 15.27 7.08 -5.59
CA GLN A 199 14.41 6.15 -4.89
C GLN A 199 14.24 4.81 -5.61
N GLY A 200 14.89 4.58 -6.76
CA GLY A 200 14.81 3.35 -7.54
C GLY A 200 13.39 3.06 -8.09
N LEU A 201 12.59 4.10 -8.32
CA LEU A 201 11.25 3.99 -8.93
C LEU A 201 11.29 4.19 -10.45
N ILE A 202 12.34 4.78 -10.96
CA ILE A 202 12.56 5.04 -12.39
C ILE A 202 13.93 4.45 -12.80
N GLY A 203 13.96 3.73 -13.90
CA GLY A 203 15.20 3.17 -14.47
C GLY A 203 15.76 1.92 -13.79
N GLY A 204 15.09 1.40 -12.75
CA GLY A 204 15.35 0.08 -12.17
C GLY A 204 14.37 -0.92 -12.75
N GLY A 205 14.82 -1.88 -13.56
CA GLY A 205 13.92 -2.87 -14.15
C GLY A 205 13.11 -3.60 -13.07
N GLN A 206 11.88 -3.98 -13.39
CA GLN A 206 10.95 -4.78 -12.54
C GLN A 206 11.61 -6.00 -11.89
N GLU A 207 12.62 -6.59 -12.53
CA GLU A 207 13.37 -7.73 -12.01
C GLU A 207 14.06 -7.46 -10.66
N ALA A 208 14.56 -6.25 -10.43
CA ALA A 208 15.22 -5.91 -9.16
C ALA A 208 14.23 -5.84 -7.99
N TYR A 209 13.00 -5.41 -8.24
CA TYR A 209 11.95 -5.34 -7.21
C TYR A 209 11.38 -6.72 -6.86
N VAL A 210 11.09 -7.56 -7.86
CA VAL A 210 10.62 -8.94 -7.66
C VAL A 210 11.63 -9.74 -6.84
N HIS A 211 12.94 -9.60 -7.13
CA HIS A 211 13.99 -10.27 -6.37
C HIS A 211 14.13 -9.79 -4.91
N SER A 212 13.87 -8.52 -4.61
CA SER A 212 13.92 -8.02 -3.24
C SER A 212 12.71 -8.48 -2.41
N SER A 213 11.54 -8.53 -3.01
CA SER A 213 10.29 -8.98 -2.39
C SER A 213 10.27 -10.47 -2.08
N LEU A 214 10.83 -11.30 -2.99
CA LEU A 214 10.95 -12.75 -2.78
C LEU A 214 11.92 -13.12 -1.64
N ARG A 215 12.93 -12.28 -1.39
CA ARG A 215 13.85 -12.49 -0.26
C ARG A 215 13.18 -12.30 1.11
N ASN A 216 12.16 -11.45 1.18
CA ASN A 216 11.45 -11.17 2.44
C ASN A 216 10.30 -12.15 2.74
N THR A 217 9.89 -12.99 1.79
CA THR A 217 8.75 -13.92 1.98
C THR A 217 9.15 -15.30 2.52
N GLY A 218 10.45 -15.56 2.77
CA GLY A 218 10.92 -16.87 3.27
C GLY A 218 10.67 -18.02 2.29
N ALA A 219 10.42 -17.76 1.02
CA ALA A 219 10.26 -18.79 0.01
C ALA A 219 11.58 -19.53 -0.24
N PRO A 220 11.57 -20.86 -0.36
CA PRO A 220 12.78 -21.63 -0.62
C PRO A 220 13.39 -21.23 -1.96
N LYS A 221 14.70 -21.02 -1.95
CA LYS A 221 15.53 -20.72 -3.11
C LYS A 221 15.33 -21.81 -4.17
N PRO A 222 15.03 -21.49 -5.46
CA PRO A 222 15.01 -22.53 -6.49
C PRO A 222 16.38 -23.18 -6.58
N GLU A 223 16.41 -24.52 -6.47
CA GLU A 223 17.63 -25.30 -6.66
C GLU A 223 18.15 -25.06 -8.07
N GLN A 224 19.40 -24.60 -8.16
CA GLN A 224 20.12 -24.57 -9.42
C GLN A 224 20.38 -26.01 -9.84
N SER A 225 19.69 -26.48 -10.85
CA SER A 225 20.00 -27.76 -11.49
C SER A 225 21.39 -27.66 -12.13
N ALA A 226 22.37 -28.33 -11.49
CA ALA A 226 23.66 -28.59 -12.11
C ALA A 226 23.47 -29.61 -13.24
N SER A 227 23.85 -29.22 -14.43
CA SER A 227 24.13 -30.11 -15.56
C SER A 227 25.53 -29.84 -16.08
#